data_690c6aec01d812c2c61b0da6d760d0a2
#
_entry.id   690c6aec01d812c2c61b0da6d760d0a2
#
_cell.length_a   1.000
_cell.length_b   1.000
_cell.length_c   1.000
_cell.angle_alpha   90.00
_cell.angle_beta   90.00
_cell.angle_gamma   90.00
#
_symmetry.space_group_name_H-M   'P 1'
#
loop_
_entity.id
_entity.type
_entity.pdbx_description
1 polymer ?
#
loop_
_entity_poly.entity_id
_entity_poly.type
_entity_poly.pdbx_seq_one_letter_code
_entity_poly.pdbx_strand_id
1 'polypeptide(L)'
;MIKKLSMVAALSLALSAQSMAAEPFTFMTNWYAQAEHGGFYQAQAQNLYKDAGLDVTIKMGGPQVHTMQLMAAGQADCIISDNMQALESWQQGVEAVPVATTFQHSAIAFLTHPDVKDKADLQGKTFLLAAEAYTSYWPWAQSALNLKNARVRPYTFSIQPFLADKTLVQQGYITSEPFAVQKANAQANVYPISDWGYPPYGNSIVCMKSTIEKRPQAVAAFVKASMQGWKNYLQDPGAGNVLIKKENLQMSDEQIAFGIAQMKKYQMVTGGDAQTGGIGIITEPRLKQTWQLLVDNKLIDPAKVPFEGSYTLQFIKDVKVIP
;
A
#
# COMPACT_ATOMS: atom_id res chain seq x y z
N MET A 1 -13.17 -26.33 -79.52
CA MET A 1 -12.45 -26.73 -78.30
C MET A 1 -12.13 -25.48 -77.55
N ILE A 2 -12.95 -25.17 -76.53
CA ILE A 2 -12.85 -23.98 -75.73
C ILE A 2 -12.36 -24.41 -74.34
N LYS A 3 -11.15 -24.05 -73.97
CA LYS A 3 -10.60 -24.29 -72.63
C LYS A 3 -11.14 -23.24 -71.63
N LYS A 4 -11.90 -23.69 -70.65
CA LYS A 4 -12.32 -22.88 -69.50
C LYS A 4 -11.14 -22.73 -68.56
N LEU A 5 -10.68 -21.49 -68.30
CA LEU A 5 -9.75 -21.12 -67.26
C LEU A 5 -10.55 -20.86 -66.02
N SER A 6 -10.36 -21.72 -65.02
CA SER A 6 -10.95 -21.49 -63.67
C SER A 6 -9.96 -20.65 -62.89
N MET A 7 -10.37 -19.42 -62.55
CA MET A 7 -9.63 -18.48 -61.70
C MET A 7 -10.06 -18.72 -60.23
N VAL A 8 -9.19 -19.37 -59.44
CA VAL A 8 -9.36 -19.54 -58.01
C VAL A 8 -8.89 -18.26 -57.33
N ALA A 9 -9.83 -17.48 -56.86
CA ALA A 9 -9.56 -16.31 -55.98
C ALA A 9 -9.27 -16.79 -54.59
N ALA A 10 -8.00 -16.79 -54.17
CA ALA A 10 -7.61 -17.00 -52.76
C ALA A 10 -7.90 -15.74 -51.96
N LEU A 11 -8.97 -15.79 -51.17
CA LEU A 11 -9.34 -14.72 -50.24
C LEU A 11 -8.43 -14.85 -49.01
N SER A 12 -7.33 -14.10 -48.97
CA SER A 12 -6.46 -13.99 -47.80
C SER A 12 -7.19 -13.15 -46.70
N LEU A 13 -7.78 -13.81 -45.70
CA LEU A 13 -8.21 -13.13 -44.48
C LEU A 13 -6.93 -12.67 -43.74
N ALA A 14 -6.54 -11.44 -43.95
CA ALA A 14 -5.62 -10.76 -43.07
C ALA A 14 -6.39 -10.49 -41.73
N LEU A 15 -6.21 -11.35 -40.73
CA LEU A 15 -6.53 -10.99 -39.34
C LEU A 15 -5.64 -9.81 -38.96
N SER A 16 -6.17 -8.61 -39.09
CA SER A 16 -5.60 -7.42 -38.48
C SER A 16 -5.68 -7.64 -36.98
N ALA A 17 -4.58 -8.06 -36.35
CA ALA A 17 -4.42 -7.93 -34.92
C ALA A 17 -4.47 -6.42 -34.62
N GLN A 18 -5.67 -5.92 -34.30
CA GLN A 18 -5.80 -4.60 -33.75
C GLN A 18 -4.99 -4.61 -32.44
N SER A 19 -3.83 -3.98 -32.46
CA SER A 19 -3.14 -3.57 -31.23
C SER A 19 -4.10 -2.66 -30.48
N MET A 20 -4.87 -3.21 -29.55
CA MET A 20 -5.66 -2.39 -28.65
C MET A 20 -4.69 -1.51 -27.88
N ALA A 21 -4.91 -0.21 -27.94
CA ALA A 21 -4.15 0.73 -27.11
C ALA A 21 -4.28 0.28 -25.65
N ALA A 22 -3.16 0.30 -24.91
CA ALA A 22 -3.17 -0.07 -23.51
C ALA A 22 -4.14 0.83 -22.72
N GLU A 23 -4.93 0.23 -21.85
CA GLU A 23 -5.97 0.93 -21.09
C GLU A 23 -5.31 1.80 -20.03
N PRO A 24 -5.59 3.12 -19.95
CA PRO A 24 -5.03 3.99 -18.91
C PRO A 24 -5.47 3.54 -17.52
N PHE A 25 -4.53 3.50 -16.59
CA PHE A 25 -4.78 3.15 -15.20
C PHE A 25 -3.92 4.02 -14.27
N THR A 26 -4.54 4.77 -13.36
CA THR A 26 -3.84 5.62 -12.41
C THR A 26 -3.81 4.96 -11.03
N PHE A 27 -2.61 4.73 -10.53
CA PHE A 27 -2.37 4.22 -9.19
C PHE A 27 -1.65 5.27 -8.35
N MET A 28 -2.07 5.48 -7.10
CA MET A 28 -1.43 6.45 -6.20
C MET A 28 -0.87 5.75 -4.96
N THR A 29 0.41 5.98 -4.68
CA THR A 29 1.02 5.52 -3.43
C THR A 29 0.64 6.44 -2.28
N ASN A 30 0.63 5.92 -1.05
CA ASN A 30 0.29 6.70 0.13
C ASN A 30 1.41 7.65 0.58
N TRP A 31 2.61 7.48 0.06
CA TRP A 31 3.81 8.22 0.44
C TRP A 31 4.72 8.52 -0.75
N TYR A 32 5.79 9.28 -0.51
CA TYR A 32 6.85 9.45 -1.49
C TYR A 32 7.41 8.11 -1.96
N ALA A 33 7.90 8.05 -3.18
CA ALA A 33 8.49 6.83 -3.74
C ALA A 33 9.68 6.35 -2.90
N GLN A 34 9.59 5.11 -2.41
CA GLN A 34 10.59 4.43 -1.57
C GLN A 34 10.51 2.92 -1.80
N ALA A 35 11.36 2.16 -1.08
CA ALA A 35 11.40 0.69 -1.17
C ALA A 35 10.05 0.01 -0.91
N GLU A 36 9.21 0.59 -0.04
CA GLU A 36 7.85 0.12 0.30
C GLU A 36 6.86 0.15 -0.86
N HIS A 37 7.24 0.78 -1.96
CA HIS A 37 6.48 0.81 -3.22
C HIS A 37 7.18 0.06 -4.35
N GLY A 38 8.31 -0.58 -4.03
CA GLY A 38 9.26 -1.12 -5.00
C GLY A 38 8.66 -2.11 -5.98
N GLY A 39 7.75 -2.97 -5.56
CA GLY A 39 7.10 -3.93 -6.45
C GLY A 39 6.27 -3.28 -7.55
N PHE A 40 5.64 -2.15 -7.28
CA PHE A 40 4.87 -1.41 -8.30
C PHE A 40 5.79 -0.75 -9.33
N TYR A 41 6.88 -0.12 -8.87
CA TYR A 41 7.89 0.45 -9.77
C TYR A 41 8.65 -0.63 -10.55
N GLN A 42 8.88 -1.80 -9.95
CA GLN A 42 9.47 -2.96 -10.64
C GLN A 42 8.56 -3.46 -11.76
N ALA A 43 7.26 -3.60 -11.47
CA ALA A 43 6.28 -3.99 -12.50
C ALA A 43 6.25 -3.01 -13.66
N GLN A 44 6.32 -1.71 -13.39
CA GLN A 44 6.40 -0.66 -14.41
C GLN A 44 7.70 -0.74 -15.21
N ALA A 45 8.86 -0.85 -14.53
CA ALA A 45 10.17 -0.91 -15.16
C ALA A 45 10.34 -2.14 -16.09
N GLN A 46 9.70 -3.25 -15.72
CA GLN A 46 9.72 -4.51 -16.48
C GLN A 46 8.58 -4.63 -17.50
N ASN A 47 7.81 -3.57 -17.72
CA ASN A 47 6.64 -3.53 -18.62
C ASN A 47 5.52 -4.54 -18.28
N LEU A 48 5.47 -5.11 -17.06
CA LEU A 48 4.46 -6.10 -16.67
C LEU A 48 3.03 -5.54 -16.81
N TYR A 49 2.83 -4.26 -16.58
CA TYR A 49 1.53 -3.60 -16.78
C TYR A 49 1.17 -3.51 -18.27
N LYS A 50 2.12 -3.10 -19.11
CA LYS A 50 1.90 -3.01 -20.57
C LYS A 50 1.60 -4.36 -21.18
N ASP A 51 2.31 -5.40 -20.74
CA ASP A 51 2.09 -6.79 -21.18
C ASP A 51 0.71 -7.31 -20.73
N ALA A 52 0.17 -6.74 -19.64
CA ALA A 52 -1.18 -7.00 -19.16
C ALA A 52 -2.25 -6.07 -19.80
N GLY A 53 -1.88 -5.25 -20.79
CA GLY A 53 -2.80 -4.36 -21.51
C GLY A 53 -3.08 -3.03 -20.81
N LEU A 54 -2.28 -2.63 -19.80
CA LEU A 54 -2.48 -1.40 -19.04
C LEU A 54 -1.36 -0.39 -19.30
N ASP A 55 -1.74 0.89 -19.44
CA ASP A 55 -0.83 2.02 -19.37
C ASP A 55 -0.92 2.65 -17.98
N VAL A 56 -0.08 2.14 -17.05
CA VAL A 56 -0.14 2.53 -15.64
C VAL A 56 0.68 3.78 -15.39
N THR A 57 0.02 4.78 -14.81
CA THR A 57 0.66 5.96 -14.22
C THR A 57 0.70 5.80 -12.71
N ILE A 58 1.91 5.73 -12.13
CA ILE A 58 2.10 5.74 -10.68
C ILE A 58 2.29 7.19 -10.22
N LYS A 59 1.41 7.68 -9.34
CA LYS A 59 1.54 8.98 -8.69
C LYS A 59 1.97 8.77 -7.25
N MET A 60 3.00 9.47 -6.79
CA MET A 60 3.37 9.39 -5.38
C MET A 60 2.51 10.32 -4.53
N GLY A 61 2.19 9.84 -3.32
CA GLY A 61 1.57 10.63 -2.26
C GLY A 61 2.60 11.43 -1.45
N GLY A 62 2.31 11.65 -0.19
CA GLY A 62 3.18 12.38 0.72
C GLY A 62 2.51 12.69 2.06
N PRO A 63 3.22 13.24 3.04
CA PRO A 63 2.76 13.36 4.43
C PRO A 63 1.51 14.23 4.62
N GLN A 64 1.17 15.08 3.67
CA GLN A 64 -0.02 15.94 3.70
C GLN A 64 -0.96 15.67 2.50
N VAL A 65 -0.83 14.52 1.85
CA VAL A 65 -1.68 14.12 0.72
C VAL A 65 -2.78 13.18 1.23
N HIS A 66 -4.03 13.52 0.94
CA HIS A 66 -5.20 12.72 1.30
C HIS A 66 -5.59 11.82 0.11
N THR A 67 -4.91 10.69 -0.06
CA THR A 67 -5.07 9.80 -1.22
C THR A 67 -6.49 9.25 -1.37
N MET A 68 -7.17 8.93 -0.26
CA MET A 68 -8.56 8.48 -0.26
C MET A 68 -9.51 9.51 -0.87
N GLN A 69 -9.34 10.79 -0.54
CA GLN A 69 -10.16 11.86 -1.12
C GLN A 69 -9.87 12.05 -2.60
N LEU A 70 -8.60 11.93 -3.02
CA LEU A 70 -8.22 12.04 -4.43
C LEU A 70 -8.78 10.88 -5.26
N MET A 71 -8.80 9.66 -4.71
CA MET A 71 -9.44 8.52 -5.35
C MET A 71 -10.96 8.72 -5.44
N ALA A 72 -11.62 9.17 -4.37
CA ALA A 72 -13.05 9.47 -4.38
C ALA A 72 -13.41 10.57 -5.40
N ALA A 73 -12.50 11.52 -5.65
CA ALA A 73 -12.62 12.54 -6.69
C ALA A 73 -12.25 12.04 -8.11
N GLY A 74 -11.99 10.74 -8.30
CA GLY A 74 -11.66 10.15 -9.60
C GLY A 74 -10.25 10.45 -10.13
N GLN A 75 -9.33 10.91 -9.28
CA GLN A 75 -7.95 11.22 -9.70
C GLN A 75 -7.02 10.00 -9.67
N ALA A 76 -7.48 8.89 -9.13
CA ALA A 76 -6.83 7.58 -9.17
C ALA A 76 -7.87 6.47 -9.28
N ASP A 77 -7.53 5.39 -9.97
CA ASP A 77 -8.37 4.18 -10.05
C ASP A 77 -8.25 3.35 -8.77
N CYS A 78 -7.05 3.23 -8.26
CA CYS A 78 -6.74 2.59 -6.98
C CYS A 78 -5.61 3.33 -6.26
N ILE A 79 -5.52 3.12 -4.95
CA ILE A 79 -4.50 3.72 -4.09
C ILE A 79 -3.85 2.66 -3.19
N ILE A 80 -2.74 3.02 -2.55
CA ILE A 80 -2.30 2.34 -1.33
C ILE A 80 -3.05 2.96 -0.15
N SER A 81 -3.62 2.10 0.67
CA SER A 81 -4.22 2.46 1.95
C SER A 81 -4.10 1.29 2.93
N ASP A 82 -4.54 1.45 4.17
CA ASP A 82 -4.78 0.32 5.06
C ASP A 82 -6.28 -0.06 5.11
N ASN A 83 -6.55 -1.26 5.63
CA ASN A 83 -7.93 -1.76 5.67
C ASN A 83 -8.80 -1.00 6.67
N MET A 84 -8.21 -0.38 7.69
CA MET A 84 -8.92 0.44 8.66
C MET A 84 -9.45 1.72 7.99
N GLN A 85 -8.57 2.43 7.29
CA GLN A 85 -8.96 3.64 6.55
C GLN A 85 -10.00 3.34 5.47
N ALA A 86 -9.87 2.20 4.76
CA ALA A 86 -10.87 1.78 3.79
C ALA A 86 -12.25 1.59 4.43
N LEU A 87 -12.34 0.93 5.60
CA LEU A 87 -13.59 0.75 6.32
C LEU A 87 -14.15 2.07 6.87
N GLU A 88 -13.31 2.94 7.43
CA GLU A 88 -13.75 4.25 7.95
C GLU A 88 -14.31 5.14 6.83
N SER A 89 -13.80 5.05 5.60
CA SER A 89 -14.27 5.85 4.48
C SER A 89 -15.74 5.57 4.11
N TRP A 90 -16.23 4.36 4.35
CA TRP A 90 -17.63 3.99 4.13
C TRP A 90 -18.61 4.82 4.97
N GLN A 91 -18.23 5.21 6.19
CA GLN A 91 -19.07 6.08 7.02
C GLN A 91 -19.30 7.46 6.40
N GLN A 92 -18.41 7.86 5.49
CA GLN A 92 -18.44 9.13 4.76
C GLN A 92 -19.04 8.96 3.35
N GLY A 93 -19.58 7.77 3.03
CA GLY A 93 -20.15 7.47 1.72
C GLY A 93 -19.13 7.15 0.63
N VAL A 94 -17.86 6.92 1.00
CA VAL A 94 -16.78 6.52 0.09
C VAL A 94 -16.61 5.01 0.19
N GLU A 95 -17.20 4.27 -0.74
CA GLU A 95 -17.16 2.80 -0.78
C GLU A 95 -15.79 2.32 -1.32
N ALA A 96 -14.75 2.45 -0.50
CA ALA A 96 -13.41 1.98 -0.80
C ALA A 96 -13.25 0.50 -0.40
N VAL A 97 -12.70 -0.31 -1.30
CA VAL A 97 -12.67 -1.78 -1.19
C VAL A 97 -11.23 -2.28 -1.35
N PRO A 98 -10.65 -2.94 -0.34
CA PRO A 98 -9.36 -3.62 -0.49
C PRO A 98 -9.50 -4.82 -1.42
N VAL A 99 -8.57 -4.92 -2.38
CA VAL A 99 -8.54 -5.97 -3.43
C VAL A 99 -7.32 -6.88 -3.32
N ALA A 100 -6.26 -6.42 -2.67
CA ALA A 100 -5.03 -7.17 -2.35
C ALA A 100 -4.25 -6.41 -1.27
N THR A 101 -3.21 -7.03 -0.69
CA THR A 101 -2.27 -6.33 0.19
C THR A 101 -0.83 -6.62 -0.20
N THR A 102 0.07 -5.67 -0.03
CA THR A 102 1.49 -5.92 -0.25
C THR A 102 2.23 -6.25 1.04
N PHE A 103 1.73 -5.78 2.18
CA PHE A 103 2.32 -6.06 3.47
C PHE A 103 1.38 -6.88 4.35
N GLN A 104 1.85 -8.01 4.83
CA GLN A 104 1.09 -8.91 5.69
C GLN A 104 0.88 -8.35 7.12
N HIS A 105 1.59 -7.30 7.51
CA HIS A 105 1.35 -6.52 8.72
C HIS A 105 1.78 -5.07 8.50
N SER A 106 1.32 -4.18 9.37
CA SER A 106 1.63 -2.75 9.29
C SER A 106 3.14 -2.50 9.44
N ALA A 107 3.68 -1.63 8.59
CA ALA A 107 5.04 -1.12 8.72
C ALA A 107 5.15 0.04 9.72
N ILE A 108 4.02 0.58 10.16
CA ILE A 108 3.96 1.75 11.04
C ILE A 108 4.60 1.42 12.38
N ALA A 109 5.45 2.33 12.83
CA ALA A 109 6.07 2.28 14.15
C ALA A 109 6.06 3.66 14.81
N PHE A 110 6.13 3.68 16.12
CA PHE A 110 6.50 4.86 16.87
C PHE A 110 8.01 4.82 17.18
N LEU A 111 8.71 5.85 16.74
CA LEU A 111 10.08 6.10 17.13
C LEU A 111 10.05 6.98 18.36
N THR A 112 10.78 6.56 19.39
CA THR A 112 10.86 7.26 20.67
C THR A 112 12.29 7.45 21.09
N HIS A 113 12.52 8.39 21.98
CA HIS A 113 13.81 8.52 22.62
C HIS A 113 14.07 7.35 23.58
N PRO A 114 15.35 7.08 23.96
CA PRO A 114 15.72 5.93 24.77
C PRO A 114 15.13 5.90 26.19
N ASP A 115 14.56 7.01 26.69
CA ASP A 115 13.85 7.10 27.96
C ASP A 115 12.50 6.37 27.95
N VAL A 116 11.86 6.24 26.80
CA VAL A 116 10.61 5.49 26.64
C VAL A 116 10.92 4.00 26.58
N LYS A 117 10.45 3.23 27.55
CA LYS A 117 10.70 1.78 27.65
C LYS A 117 9.49 0.92 27.30
N ASP A 118 8.30 1.46 27.53
CA ASP A 118 7.05 0.76 27.26
C ASP A 118 5.91 1.72 26.88
N LYS A 119 4.70 1.17 26.75
CA LYS A 119 3.49 1.92 26.36
C LYS A 119 3.10 3.00 27.39
N ALA A 120 3.39 2.79 28.67
CA ALA A 120 3.02 3.74 29.72
C ALA A 120 3.82 5.04 29.61
N ASP A 121 5.07 4.95 29.16
CA ASP A 121 5.96 6.11 28.99
C ASP A 121 5.54 7.03 27.81
N LEU A 122 4.58 6.59 27.00
CA LEU A 122 3.99 7.42 25.95
C LEU A 122 3.08 8.52 26.49
N GLN A 123 2.63 8.40 27.74
CA GLN A 123 1.74 9.37 28.36
C GLN A 123 2.43 10.75 28.47
N GLY A 124 1.70 11.80 28.10
CA GLY A 124 2.20 13.17 28.13
C GLY A 124 3.16 13.55 26.99
N LYS A 125 3.60 12.61 26.16
CA LYS A 125 4.40 12.88 24.96
C LYS A 125 3.56 13.60 23.89
N THR A 126 4.24 14.24 22.95
CA THR A 126 3.63 14.84 21.75
C THR A 126 3.99 14.03 20.53
N PHE A 127 3.00 13.66 19.72
CA PHE A 127 3.19 12.80 18.55
C PHE A 127 3.31 13.64 17.29
N LEU A 128 4.28 13.32 16.45
CA LEU A 128 4.40 13.84 15.10
C LEU A 128 3.71 12.85 14.14
N LEU A 129 2.60 13.28 13.52
CA LEU A 129 1.73 12.43 12.71
C LEU A 129 1.53 13.02 11.31
N ALA A 130 1.55 12.17 10.28
CA ALA A 130 1.11 12.53 8.94
C ALA A 130 -0.42 12.65 8.87
N ALA A 131 -0.93 13.31 7.85
CA ALA A 131 -2.36 13.59 7.71
C ALA A 131 -3.21 12.30 7.65
N GLU A 132 -2.74 11.26 6.96
CA GLU A 132 -3.46 9.99 6.86
C GLU A 132 -3.54 9.21 8.18
N ALA A 133 -2.68 9.50 9.17
CA ALA A 133 -2.72 8.82 10.47
C ALA A 133 -4.07 9.00 11.16
N TYR A 134 -4.71 10.17 11.00
CA TYR A 134 -5.98 10.51 11.66
C TYR A 134 -7.18 9.69 11.19
N THR A 135 -7.09 9.13 9.98
CA THR A 135 -8.14 8.26 9.39
C THR A 135 -7.64 6.82 9.20
N SER A 136 -6.54 6.45 9.85
CA SER A 136 -6.00 5.09 9.82
C SER A 136 -5.69 4.61 11.25
N TYR A 137 -4.45 4.39 11.61
CA TYR A 137 -4.05 3.74 12.86
C TYR A 137 -4.22 4.61 14.13
N TRP A 138 -4.27 5.94 14.01
CA TRP A 138 -4.27 6.83 15.19
C TRP A 138 -5.52 6.69 16.07
N PRO A 139 -6.76 6.60 15.54
CA PRO A 139 -7.94 6.34 16.36
C PRO A 139 -7.82 5.06 17.20
N TRP A 140 -7.28 3.99 16.60
CA TRP A 140 -6.96 2.77 17.32
C TRP A 140 -5.90 3.00 18.40
N ALA A 141 -4.79 3.68 18.07
CA ALA A 141 -3.72 3.97 19.02
C ALA A 141 -4.23 4.79 20.22
N GLN A 142 -5.09 5.78 19.98
CA GLN A 142 -5.73 6.56 21.03
C GLN A 142 -6.55 5.69 22.00
N SER A 143 -7.27 4.70 21.48
CA SER A 143 -8.05 3.77 22.30
C SER A 143 -7.18 2.72 22.97
N ALA A 144 -6.40 1.97 22.20
CA ALA A 144 -5.64 0.80 22.65
C ALA A 144 -4.46 1.16 23.57
N LEU A 145 -3.86 2.35 23.39
CA LEU A 145 -2.71 2.82 24.16
C LEU A 145 -3.07 3.93 25.16
N ASN A 146 -4.37 4.20 25.34
CA ASN A 146 -4.89 5.26 26.23
C ASN A 146 -4.32 6.66 25.91
N LEU A 147 -4.21 7.00 24.64
CA LEU A 147 -3.61 8.26 24.14
C LEU A 147 -4.66 9.33 23.78
N LYS A 148 -5.89 9.25 24.30
CA LYS A 148 -6.99 10.17 23.94
C LYS A 148 -6.66 11.66 24.14
N ASN A 149 -5.81 11.97 25.11
CA ASN A 149 -5.39 13.33 25.44
C ASN A 149 -3.97 13.66 24.93
N ALA A 150 -3.39 12.82 24.08
CA ALA A 150 -2.07 13.07 23.53
C ALA A 150 -2.08 14.31 22.63
N ARG A 151 -1.07 15.14 22.77
CA ARG A 151 -0.83 16.26 21.85
C ARG A 151 -0.29 15.72 20.54
N VAL A 152 -0.71 16.34 19.44
CA VAL A 152 -0.25 15.97 18.09
C VAL A 152 0.24 17.18 17.33
N ARG A 153 1.24 16.99 16.47
CA ARG A 153 1.80 17.98 15.56
C ARG A 153 2.00 17.34 14.19
N PRO A 154 1.95 18.11 13.09
CA PRO A 154 2.19 17.57 11.76
C PRO A 154 3.58 16.97 11.60
N TYR A 155 3.67 15.79 11.01
CA TYR A 155 4.89 15.19 10.49
C TYR A 155 5.06 15.55 9.01
N THR A 156 6.23 16.04 8.65
CA THR A 156 6.53 16.56 7.30
C THR A 156 7.70 15.85 6.61
N PHE A 157 7.92 14.58 6.94
CA PHE A 157 9.02 13.77 6.46
C PHE A 157 10.41 14.31 6.88
N SER A 158 10.48 14.94 8.04
CA SER A 158 11.74 15.38 8.64
C SER A 158 11.86 14.85 10.06
N ILE A 159 12.98 14.21 10.39
CA ILE A 159 13.29 13.75 11.75
C ILE A 159 13.88 14.85 12.64
N GLN A 160 14.19 16.03 12.08
CA GLN A 160 14.88 17.09 12.84
C GLN A 160 14.09 17.55 14.08
N PRO A 161 12.76 17.76 14.03
CA PRO A 161 12.00 18.08 15.23
C PRO A 161 12.13 17.01 16.31
N PHE A 162 12.06 15.71 15.92
CA PHE A 162 12.21 14.58 16.85
C PHE A 162 13.60 14.59 17.49
N LEU A 163 14.67 14.79 16.72
CA LEU A 163 16.04 14.83 17.25
C LEU A 163 16.27 15.98 18.23
N ALA A 164 15.60 17.11 18.01
CA ALA A 164 15.76 18.32 18.83
C ALA A 164 14.96 18.31 20.14
N ASP A 165 13.87 17.54 20.22
CA ASP A 165 12.94 17.58 21.35
C ASP A 165 12.62 16.16 21.86
N LYS A 166 13.14 15.83 23.04
CA LYS A 166 12.98 14.50 23.68
C LYS A 166 11.55 14.20 24.15
N THR A 167 10.65 15.17 24.14
CA THR A 167 9.24 14.95 24.46
C THR A 167 8.43 14.44 23.28
N LEU A 168 9.03 14.39 22.08
CA LEU A 168 8.37 13.98 20.87
C LEU A 168 8.45 12.46 20.64
N VAL A 169 7.37 11.92 20.11
CA VAL A 169 7.27 10.60 19.51
C VAL A 169 7.04 10.80 18.02
N GLN A 170 7.85 10.15 17.20
CA GLN A 170 7.80 10.29 15.76
C GLN A 170 7.09 9.08 15.16
N GLN A 171 6.03 9.29 14.36
CA GLN A 171 5.58 8.20 13.49
C GLN A 171 6.65 7.88 12.45
N GLY A 172 6.69 6.64 12.00
CA GLY A 172 7.53 6.22 10.89
C GLY A 172 7.19 4.82 10.44
N TYR A 173 7.85 4.40 9.39
CA TYR A 173 7.88 3.01 8.97
C TYR A 173 9.17 2.35 9.47
N ILE A 174 9.09 1.11 9.95
CA ILE A 174 10.28 0.32 10.35
C ILE A 174 11.32 0.21 9.23
N THR A 175 10.92 0.46 8.00
CA THR A 175 11.70 0.40 6.77
C THR A 175 12.31 1.74 6.36
N SER A 176 12.00 2.85 7.02
CA SER A 176 12.37 4.20 6.58
C SER A 176 13.02 5.05 7.68
N GLU A 177 12.25 5.61 8.62
CA GLU A 177 12.72 6.59 9.61
C GLU A 177 13.85 6.09 10.52
N PRO A 178 13.95 4.80 10.91
CA PRO A 178 15.09 4.33 11.69
C PRO A 178 16.43 4.54 10.99
N PHE A 179 16.47 4.44 9.65
CA PHE A 179 17.67 4.74 8.88
C PHE A 179 18.07 6.22 8.99
N ALA A 180 17.10 7.12 8.88
CA ALA A 180 17.37 8.55 9.00
C ALA A 180 17.92 8.92 10.39
N VAL A 181 17.40 8.29 11.47
CA VAL A 181 17.91 8.45 12.83
C VAL A 181 19.37 7.94 12.94
N GLN A 182 19.67 6.76 12.36
CA GLN A 182 21.02 6.21 12.33
C GLN A 182 22.00 7.11 11.57
N LYS A 183 21.60 7.65 10.43
CA LYS A 183 22.41 8.58 9.63
C LYS A 183 22.70 9.89 10.37
N ALA A 184 21.82 10.30 11.28
CA ALA A 184 22.03 11.44 12.16
C ALA A 184 22.90 11.11 13.41
N ASN A 185 23.48 9.90 13.50
CA ASN A 185 24.19 9.39 14.67
C ASN A 185 23.39 9.49 15.98
N ALA A 186 22.06 9.40 15.89
CA ALA A 186 21.16 9.42 17.01
C ALA A 186 20.64 8.01 17.35
N GLN A 187 20.01 7.88 18.52
CA GLN A 187 19.39 6.64 18.97
C GLN A 187 17.89 6.84 19.13
N ALA A 188 17.13 5.84 18.71
CA ALA A 188 15.71 5.74 18.93
C ALA A 188 15.31 4.31 19.24
N ASN A 189 14.34 4.12 20.11
CA ASN A 189 13.60 2.88 20.19
C ASN A 189 12.55 2.88 19.08
N VAL A 190 12.34 1.73 18.44
CA VAL A 190 11.38 1.55 17.35
C VAL A 190 10.34 0.55 17.81
N TYR A 191 9.10 0.99 17.92
CA TYR A 191 7.97 0.19 18.38
C TYR A 191 6.97 -0.01 17.23
N PRO A 192 7.02 -1.15 16.51
CA PRO A 192 6.00 -1.49 15.53
C PRO A 192 4.63 -1.57 16.20
N ILE A 193 3.62 -0.90 15.65
CA ILE A 193 2.28 -0.93 16.24
C ILE A 193 1.63 -2.32 16.12
N SER A 194 2.05 -3.13 15.15
CA SER A 194 1.67 -4.53 15.01
C SER A 194 2.01 -5.35 16.27
N ASP A 195 3.18 -5.09 16.88
CA ASP A 195 3.62 -5.78 18.11
C ASP A 195 2.76 -5.38 19.33
N TRP A 196 2.05 -4.27 19.20
CA TRP A 196 1.12 -3.78 20.22
C TRP A 196 -0.33 -4.19 19.98
N GLY A 197 -0.56 -5.02 18.97
CA GLY A 197 -1.85 -5.62 18.67
C GLY A 197 -2.67 -4.90 17.60
N TYR A 198 -2.04 -4.13 16.72
CA TYR A 198 -2.68 -3.57 15.53
C TYR A 198 -2.78 -4.62 14.42
N PRO A 199 -3.99 -5.19 14.16
CA PRO A 199 -4.12 -6.37 13.31
C PRO A 199 -4.18 -6.11 11.81
N PRO A 200 -4.51 -4.87 11.30
CA PRO A 200 -4.72 -4.67 9.88
C PRO A 200 -3.51 -5.04 9.02
N TYR A 201 -3.80 -5.47 7.79
CA TYR A 201 -2.79 -5.54 6.74
C TYR A 201 -2.21 -4.15 6.47
N GLY A 202 -0.93 -4.09 6.12
CA GLY A 202 -0.30 -2.85 5.67
C GLY A 202 -0.27 -2.73 4.14
N ASN A 203 -0.22 -1.48 3.63
CA ASN A 203 -0.08 -1.19 2.21
C ASN A 203 -1.00 -2.01 1.30
N SER A 204 -2.30 -1.99 1.60
CA SER A 204 -3.31 -2.65 0.76
C SER A 204 -3.57 -1.85 -0.51
N ILE A 205 -3.82 -2.55 -1.61
CA ILE A 205 -4.39 -1.96 -2.82
C ILE A 205 -5.88 -1.80 -2.58
N VAL A 206 -6.34 -0.57 -2.61
CA VAL A 206 -7.73 -0.20 -2.38
C VAL A 206 -8.26 0.54 -3.60
N CYS A 207 -9.43 0.13 -4.08
CA CYS A 207 -10.10 0.75 -5.23
C CYS A 207 -11.52 1.17 -4.83
N MET A 208 -12.10 2.14 -5.54
CA MET A 208 -13.53 2.42 -5.39
C MET A 208 -14.34 1.21 -5.86
N LYS A 209 -15.41 0.87 -5.16
CA LYS A 209 -16.38 -0.16 -5.58
C LYS A 209 -16.88 0.08 -7.00
N SER A 210 -17.16 1.34 -7.35
CA SER A 210 -17.55 1.72 -8.70
C SER A 210 -16.46 1.47 -9.78
N THR A 211 -15.18 1.59 -9.43
CA THR A 211 -14.05 1.23 -10.32
C THR A 211 -14.01 -0.27 -10.54
N ILE A 212 -14.18 -1.05 -9.45
CA ILE A 212 -14.21 -2.52 -9.50
C ILE A 212 -15.35 -3.02 -10.40
N GLU A 213 -16.54 -2.41 -10.29
CA GLU A 213 -17.71 -2.78 -11.07
C GLU A 213 -17.58 -2.42 -12.56
N LYS A 214 -17.02 -1.26 -12.87
CA LYS A 214 -16.88 -0.75 -14.24
C LYS A 214 -15.68 -1.33 -14.98
N ARG A 215 -14.58 -1.63 -14.27
CA ARG A 215 -13.28 -1.98 -14.84
C ARG A 215 -12.64 -3.22 -14.17
N PRO A 216 -13.40 -4.33 -13.96
CA PRO A 216 -12.89 -5.49 -13.21
C PRO A 216 -11.68 -6.14 -13.86
N GLN A 217 -11.60 -6.14 -15.21
CA GLN A 217 -10.45 -6.71 -15.93
C GLN A 217 -9.19 -5.88 -15.73
N ALA A 218 -9.29 -4.54 -15.73
CA ALA A 218 -8.17 -3.66 -15.48
C ALA A 218 -7.65 -3.80 -14.04
N VAL A 219 -8.55 -3.87 -13.06
CA VAL A 219 -8.17 -4.13 -11.65
C VAL A 219 -7.48 -5.49 -11.51
N ALA A 220 -8.01 -6.54 -12.12
CA ALA A 220 -7.39 -7.88 -12.10
C ALA A 220 -5.98 -7.89 -12.72
N ALA A 221 -5.83 -7.25 -13.88
CA ALA A 221 -4.56 -7.13 -14.58
C ALA A 221 -3.53 -6.35 -13.74
N PHE A 222 -3.94 -5.22 -13.15
CA PHE A 222 -3.11 -4.40 -12.28
C PHE A 222 -2.64 -5.18 -11.04
N VAL A 223 -3.55 -5.85 -10.33
CA VAL A 223 -3.22 -6.64 -9.13
C VAL A 223 -2.23 -7.74 -9.49
N LYS A 224 -2.51 -8.55 -10.53
CA LYS A 224 -1.64 -9.66 -10.94
C LYS A 224 -0.24 -9.20 -11.31
N ALA A 225 -0.12 -8.15 -12.14
CA ALA A 225 1.16 -7.60 -12.55
C ALA A 225 1.93 -6.99 -11.37
N SER A 226 1.23 -6.33 -10.44
CA SER A 226 1.83 -5.79 -9.22
C SER A 226 2.41 -6.89 -8.33
N MET A 227 1.70 -8.00 -8.11
CA MET A 227 2.20 -9.11 -7.30
C MET A 227 3.44 -9.77 -7.92
N GLN A 228 3.46 -9.92 -9.25
CA GLN A 228 4.66 -10.37 -9.96
C GLN A 228 5.81 -9.37 -9.83
N GLY A 229 5.52 -8.08 -9.92
CA GLY A 229 6.50 -7.01 -9.69
C GLY A 229 7.10 -7.07 -8.28
N TRP A 230 6.29 -7.34 -7.25
CA TRP A 230 6.78 -7.52 -5.88
C TRP A 230 7.69 -8.74 -5.74
N LYS A 231 7.35 -9.87 -6.33
CA LYS A 231 8.24 -11.04 -6.36
C LYS A 231 9.59 -10.69 -6.99
N ASN A 232 9.56 -10.08 -8.17
CA ASN A 232 10.77 -9.71 -8.91
C ASN A 232 11.61 -8.68 -8.14
N TYR A 233 10.96 -7.69 -7.48
CA TYR A 233 11.63 -6.65 -6.69
C TYR A 233 12.40 -7.24 -5.50
N LEU A 234 11.82 -8.22 -4.82
CA LEU A 234 12.50 -8.88 -3.70
C LEU A 234 13.68 -9.76 -4.15
N GLN A 235 13.69 -10.22 -5.41
CA GLN A 235 14.78 -10.99 -6.00
C GLN A 235 15.88 -10.08 -6.55
N ASP A 236 15.52 -9.13 -7.41
CA ASP A 236 16.41 -8.15 -8.02
C ASP A 236 15.71 -6.78 -8.13
N PRO A 237 15.98 -5.86 -7.19
CA PRO A 237 15.29 -4.57 -7.11
C PRO A 237 15.82 -3.52 -8.10
N GLY A 238 16.89 -3.82 -8.87
CA GLY A 238 17.64 -2.82 -9.62
C GLY A 238 16.79 -1.94 -10.53
N ALA A 239 15.90 -2.53 -11.33
CA ALA A 239 15.06 -1.80 -12.26
C ALA A 239 14.02 -0.89 -11.55
N GLY A 240 13.39 -1.39 -10.49
CA GLY A 240 12.45 -0.62 -9.68
C GLY A 240 13.13 0.55 -8.96
N ASN A 241 14.34 0.32 -8.41
CA ASN A 241 15.09 1.36 -7.69
C ASN A 241 15.47 2.55 -8.59
N VAL A 242 15.74 2.30 -9.87
CA VAL A 242 15.98 3.38 -10.85
C VAL A 242 14.77 4.31 -10.94
N LEU A 243 13.56 3.76 -11.04
CA LEU A 243 12.34 4.54 -11.11
C LEU A 243 12.03 5.24 -9.78
N ILE A 244 12.21 4.56 -8.65
CA ILE A 244 12.03 5.17 -7.31
C ILE A 244 12.91 6.43 -7.18
N LYS A 245 14.19 6.34 -7.52
CA LYS A 245 15.11 7.50 -7.44
C LYS A 245 14.78 8.61 -8.44
N LYS A 246 14.19 8.27 -9.57
CA LYS A 246 13.72 9.26 -10.55
C LYS A 246 12.53 10.06 -10.02
N GLU A 247 11.58 9.37 -9.37
CA GLU A 247 10.37 9.99 -8.82
C GLU A 247 10.67 10.74 -7.50
N ASN A 248 11.56 10.20 -6.66
CA ASN A 248 11.95 10.79 -5.39
C ASN A 248 13.47 11.00 -5.30
N LEU A 249 13.91 12.21 -5.65
CA LEU A 249 15.32 12.59 -5.68
C LEU A 249 15.99 12.60 -4.29
N GLN A 250 15.22 12.48 -3.20
CA GLN A 250 15.75 12.39 -1.84
C GLN A 250 16.15 10.98 -1.45
N MET A 251 15.80 9.95 -2.24
CA MET A 251 16.13 8.56 -1.94
C MET A 251 17.57 8.23 -2.30
N SER A 252 18.35 7.85 -1.30
CA SER A 252 19.69 7.29 -1.50
C SER A 252 19.63 5.77 -1.71
N ASP A 253 20.67 5.22 -2.35
CA ASP A 253 20.79 3.76 -2.52
C ASP A 253 20.85 3.05 -1.16
N GLU A 254 21.51 3.65 -0.16
CA GLU A 254 21.61 3.07 1.18
C GLU A 254 20.25 3.04 1.89
N GLN A 255 19.41 4.07 1.73
CA GLN A 255 18.07 4.08 2.32
C GLN A 255 17.17 3.04 1.67
N ILE A 256 17.20 2.93 0.34
CA ILE A 256 16.46 1.89 -0.38
C ILE A 256 16.92 0.50 0.06
N ALA A 257 18.23 0.27 0.14
CA ALA A 257 18.79 -1.02 0.59
C ALA A 257 18.38 -1.34 2.03
N PHE A 258 18.38 -0.35 2.93
CA PHE A 258 17.88 -0.51 4.29
C PHE A 258 16.41 -0.94 4.30
N GLY A 259 15.54 -0.25 3.56
CA GLY A 259 14.11 -0.56 3.46
C GLY A 259 13.88 -2.00 2.97
N ILE A 260 14.57 -2.41 1.91
CA ILE A 260 14.50 -3.79 1.38
C ILE A 260 14.96 -4.80 2.44
N ALA A 261 16.06 -4.52 3.13
CA ALA A 261 16.57 -5.42 4.17
C ALA A 261 15.56 -5.57 5.33
N GLN A 262 14.92 -4.48 5.76
CA GLN A 262 13.88 -4.55 6.79
C GLN A 262 12.63 -5.30 6.31
N MET A 263 12.14 -5.06 5.09
CA MET A 263 11.01 -5.81 4.53
C MET A 263 11.28 -7.32 4.51
N LYS A 264 12.49 -7.73 4.15
CA LYS A 264 12.90 -9.15 4.18
C LYS A 264 13.01 -9.67 5.62
N LYS A 265 13.67 -8.93 6.51
CA LYS A 265 13.85 -9.29 7.93
C LYS A 265 12.53 -9.55 8.64
N TYR A 266 11.56 -8.68 8.43
CA TYR A 266 10.24 -8.78 9.04
C TYR A 266 9.25 -9.58 8.19
N GLN A 267 9.68 -10.17 7.06
CA GLN A 267 8.85 -10.95 6.15
C GLN A 267 7.55 -10.23 5.76
N MET A 268 7.63 -8.91 5.54
CA MET A 268 6.44 -8.07 5.38
C MET A 268 5.60 -8.47 4.17
N VAL A 269 6.24 -8.82 3.05
CA VAL A 269 5.57 -9.19 1.79
C VAL A 269 5.33 -10.70 1.71
N THR A 270 6.22 -11.50 2.26
CA THR A 270 6.29 -12.95 2.05
C THR A 270 5.87 -13.78 3.26
N GLY A 271 5.65 -13.13 4.41
CA GLY A 271 5.24 -13.79 5.66
C GLY A 271 3.73 -13.98 5.77
N GLY A 272 3.26 -14.38 6.95
CA GLY A 272 1.83 -14.53 7.26
C GLY A 272 1.08 -15.38 6.23
N ASP A 273 -0.10 -14.92 5.82
CA ASP A 273 -0.94 -15.61 4.85
C ASP A 273 -0.27 -15.76 3.47
N ALA A 274 0.72 -14.90 3.14
CA ALA A 274 1.41 -14.95 1.85
C ALA A 274 2.29 -16.19 1.67
N GLN A 275 2.72 -16.85 2.73
CA GLN A 275 3.53 -18.08 2.66
C GLN A 275 2.80 -19.20 1.90
N THR A 276 1.49 -19.29 2.05
CA THR A 276 0.65 -20.32 1.42
C THR A 276 -0.28 -19.78 0.36
N GLY A 277 -0.79 -18.57 0.54
CA GLY A 277 -1.74 -17.92 -0.37
C GLY A 277 -1.07 -17.15 -1.52
N GLY A 278 0.22 -16.84 -1.40
CA GLY A 278 0.97 -16.03 -2.36
C GLY A 278 1.01 -14.53 -1.98
N ILE A 279 1.97 -13.82 -2.58
CA ILE A 279 2.13 -12.38 -2.41
C ILE A 279 0.81 -11.68 -2.78
N GLY A 280 0.37 -10.78 -1.95
CA GLY A 280 -0.86 -10.00 -2.18
C GLY A 280 -2.09 -10.55 -1.50
N ILE A 281 -2.06 -11.76 -0.96
CA ILE A 281 -3.24 -12.40 -0.38
C ILE A 281 -3.84 -11.58 0.76
N ILE A 282 -5.15 -11.48 0.77
CA ILE A 282 -5.97 -11.06 1.90
C ILE A 282 -6.95 -12.18 2.22
N THR A 283 -7.28 -12.36 3.49
CA THR A 283 -8.18 -13.42 3.96
C THR A 283 -9.38 -12.83 4.68
N GLU A 284 -10.54 -13.41 4.47
CA GLU A 284 -11.78 -12.98 5.13
C GLU A 284 -11.68 -12.97 6.66
N PRO A 285 -11.14 -14.02 7.33
CA PRO A 285 -11.03 -14.00 8.79
C PRO A 285 -10.26 -12.80 9.32
N ARG A 286 -9.19 -12.41 8.65
CA ARG A 286 -8.34 -11.30 9.08
C ARG A 286 -8.95 -9.93 8.76
N LEU A 287 -9.65 -9.82 7.64
CA LEU A 287 -10.45 -8.62 7.33
C LEU A 287 -11.58 -8.45 8.35
N LYS A 288 -12.24 -9.55 8.73
CA LYS A 288 -13.29 -9.55 9.76
C LYS A 288 -12.75 -9.16 11.14
N GLN A 289 -11.55 -9.60 11.49
CA GLN A 289 -10.89 -9.19 12.73
C GLN A 289 -10.66 -7.66 12.76
N THR A 290 -10.22 -7.06 11.65
CA THR A 290 -10.06 -5.60 11.52
C THR A 290 -11.41 -4.89 11.65
N TRP A 291 -12.43 -5.36 10.95
CA TRP A 291 -13.77 -4.79 11.01
C TRP A 291 -14.35 -4.88 12.44
N GLN A 292 -14.24 -6.04 13.09
CA GLN A 292 -14.72 -6.23 14.45
C GLN A 292 -13.98 -5.31 15.45
N LEU A 293 -12.66 -5.15 15.29
CA LEU A 293 -11.88 -4.22 16.10
C LEU A 293 -12.44 -2.79 16.03
N LEU A 294 -12.81 -2.34 14.83
CA LEU A 294 -13.37 -1.00 14.65
C LEU A 294 -14.76 -0.86 15.27
N VAL A 295 -15.61 -1.89 15.14
CA VAL A 295 -16.93 -1.94 15.76
C VAL A 295 -16.82 -1.91 17.29
N ASP A 296 -15.99 -2.77 17.88
CA ASP A 296 -15.81 -2.89 19.32
C ASP A 296 -15.27 -1.59 19.95
N ASN A 297 -14.42 -0.88 19.22
CA ASN A 297 -13.88 0.42 19.65
C ASN A 297 -14.78 1.61 19.25
N LYS A 298 -15.96 1.36 18.66
CA LYS A 298 -16.92 2.39 18.21
C LYS A 298 -16.33 3.38 17.21
N LEU A 299 -15.40 2.92 16.41
CA LEU A 299 -14.76 3.69 15.34
C LEU A 299 -15.58 3.66 14.06
N ILE A 300 -16.38 2.61 13.84
CA ILE A 300 -17.36 2.52 12.77
C ILE A 300 -18.73 2.11 13.30
N ASP A 301 -19.77 2.51 12.57
CA ASP A 301 -21.15 2.05 12.75
C ASP A 301 -21.40 0.85 11.82
N PRO A 302 -21.63 -0.38 12.34
CA PRO A 302 -21.85 -1.55 11.50
C PRO A 302 -23.10 -1.44 10.59
N ALA A 303 -24.04 -0.56 10.92
CA ALA A 303 -25.20 -0.30 10.04
C ALA A 303 -24.81 0.52 8.80
N LYS A 304 -23.75 1.34 8.88
CA LYS A 304 -23.23 2.14 7.77
C LYS A 304 -22.07 1.46 7.04
N VAL A 305 -21.36 0.60 7.75
CA VAL A 305 -20.17 -0.11 7.25
C VAL A 305 -20.43 -1.62 7.38
N PRO A 306 -21.25 -2.22 6.51
CA PRO A 306 -21.48 -3.66 6.54
C PRO A 306 -20.19 -4.39 6.20
N PHE A 307 -19.94 -5.52 6.87
CA PHE A 307 -18.76 -6.32 6.55
C PHE A 307 -18.85 -6.87 5.11
N GLU A 308 -19.99 -7.42 4.75
CA GLU A 308 -20.27 -7.90 3.39
C GLU A 308 -20.28 -6.72 2.40
N GLY A 309 -19.46 -6.83 1.37
CA GLY A 309 -19.29 -5.79 0.33
C GLY A 309 -18.20 -4.76 0.62
N SER A 310 -17.68 -4.69 1.86
CA SER A 310 -16.55 -3.83 2.19
C SER A 310 -15.19 -4.40 1.78
N TYR A 311 -15.12 -5.59 1.21
CA TYR A 311 -13.92 -6.22 0.68
C TYR A 311 -14.26 -7.12 -0.51
N THR A 312 -13.23 -7.54 -1.27
CA THR A 312 -13.38 -8.60 -2.28
C THR A 312 -12.11 -9.42 -2.40
N LEU A 313 -12.28 -10.74 -2.54
CA LEU A 313 -11.17 -11.68 -2.78
C LEU A 313 -11.01 -12.03 -4.27
N GLN A 314 -11.90 -11.53 -5.14
CA GLN A 314 -11.99 -11.98 -6.54
C GLN A 314 -10.72 -11.71 -7.34
N PHE A 315 -9.92 -10.71 -6.97
CA PHE A 315 -8.73 -10.30 -7.72
C PHE A 315 -7.44 -10.96 -7.23
N ILE A 316 -7.46 -11.65 -6.09
CA ILE A 316 -6.25 -12.17 -5.46
C ILE A 316 -6.31 -13.69 -5.17
N LYS A 317 -7.49 -14.27 -4.96
CA LYS A 317 -7.64 -15.68 -4.56
C LYS A 317 -6.96 -16.68 -5.50
N ASP A 318 -6.87 -16.35 -6.79
CA ASP A 318 -6.33 -17.22 -7.84
C ASP A 318 -4.96 -16.73 -8.39
N VAL A 319 -4.43 -15.62 -7.87
CA VAL A 319 -3.16 -14.99 -8.33
C VAL A 319 -1.96 -15.66 -7.70
N LYS A 320 -1.85 -16.65 -7.14
CA LYS A 320 -0.80 -17.46 -6.48
C LYS A 320 0.65 -17.16 -6.92
N VAL A 321 1.10 -15.92 -6.75
CA VAL A 321 2.52 -15.56 -6.89
C VAL A 321 3.23 -15.98 -5.60
N ILE A 322 3.72 -17.21 -5.57
CA ILE A 322 4.43 -17.75 -4.40
C ILE A 322 5.77 -17.03 -4.22
N PRO A 323 6.15 -16.67 -2.96
CA PRO A 323 7.41 -15.99 -2.64
C PRO A 323 8.67 -16.69 -3.13
#